data_69f07faeb7c8d08a716a0288fcf8bdf6
#
_entry.id   69f07faeb7c8d08a716a0288fcf8bdf6
#
_cell.length_a   1.000
_cell.length_b   1.000
_cell.length_c   1.000
_cell.angle_alpha   90.00
_cell.angle_beta   90.00
_cell.angle_gamma   90.00
#
_symmetry.space_group_name_H-M   'P 1'
#
loop_
_entity.id
_entity.type
_entity.pdbx_description
1 polymer ?
#
loop_
_entity_poly.entity_id
_entity_poly.type
_entity_poly.pdbx_seq_one_letter_code
_entity_poly.pdbx_strand_id
1 'polypeptide(L)'
;MKILIELPTWLGDCVMATPAIENIVNFYNDAQITFIGSFVSIEALKSHTKAVKTIVLDKKYTYLYKISRDLGNFDAFFSFRSSIRSKFLKFLISAKNKYQFDKNQYADRHQVEKYNDFVNEALSVNFPAGKLTLSTINYQLSTNKTIGLNPGASYGSAKRWYPQEFAKVASELSKKYDIVIFG
;
A
#
# COMPACT_ATOMS: atom_id res chain seq x y z
N MET A 1 -19.23 7.82 -9.28
CA MET A 1 -18.09 8.71 -9.04
C MET A 1 -16.79 7.97 -9.33
N LYS A 2 -15.75 8.62 -9.91
CA LYS A 2 -14.45 7.99 -10.21
C LYS A 2 -13.36 8.57 -9.32
N ILE A 3 -12.65 7.73 -8.60
CA ILE A 3 -11.60 8.13 -7.67
C ILE A 3 -10.28 7.46 -8.05
N LEU A 4 -9.23 8.24 -8.11
CA LEU A 4 -7.87 7.77 -8.31
C LEU A 4 -7.10 7.85 -6.99
N ILE A 5 -6.45 6.76 -6.60
CA ILE A 5 -5.63 6.70 -5.38
C ILE A 5 -4.20 6.28 -5.75
N GLU A 6 -3.23 7.16 -5.49
CA GLU A 6 -1.81 6.82 -5.55
C GLU A 6 -1.36 6.23 -4.21
N LEU A 7 -1.03 4.95 -4.23
CA LEU A 7 -0.62 4.18 -3.06
C LEU A 7 0.80 4.56 -2.58
N PRO A 8 1.13 4.39 -1.30
CA PRO A 8 2.49 4.46 -0.80
C PRO A 8 3.44 3.52 -1.56
N THR A 9 4.74 3.84 -1.56
CA THR A 9 5.74 3.06 -2.31
C THR A 9 6.05 1.71 -1.67
N TRP A 10 6.12 1.68 -0.33
CA TRP A 10 6.55 0.52 0.44
C TRP A 10 5.36 -0.28 0.92
N LEU A 11 5.55 -1.61 1.02
CA LEU A 11 4.49 -2.53 1.46
C LEU A 11 3.93 -2.15 2.83
N GLY A 12 4.82 -1.90 3.81
CA GLY A 12 4.40 -1.53 5.16
C GLY A 12 3.57 -0.25 5.21
N ASP A 13 4.00 0.79 4.48
CA ASP A 13 3.25 2.04 4.37
C ASP A 13 1.90 1.83 3.66
N CYS A 14 1.86 0.96 2.65
CA CYS A 14 0.62 0.61 1.95
C CYS A 14 -0.37 -0.07 2.89
N VAL A 15 0.09 -1.02 3.71
CA VAL A 15 -0.74 -1.67 4.75
C VAL A 15 -1.23 -0.63 5.75
N MET A 16 -0.36 0.25 6.23
CA MET A 16 -0.73 1.31 7.17
C MET A 16 -1.69 2.36 6.58
N ALA A 17 -1.78 2.48 5.26
CA ALA A 17 -2.73 3.37 4.60
C ALA A 17 -4.14 2.76 4.46
N THR A 18 -4.31 1.46 4.67
CA THR A 18 -5.59 0.78 4.42
C THR A 18 -6.76 1.35 5.23
N PRO A 19 -6.65 1.71 6.53
CA PRO A 19 -7.77 2.31 7.25
C PRO A 19 -8.24 3.64 6.63
N ALA A 20 -7.30 4.47 6.19
CA ALA A 20 -7.61 5.74 5.53
C ALA A 20 -8.23 5.51 4.13
N ILE A 21 -7.78 4.50 3.40
CA ILE A 21 -8.38 4.09 2.12
C ILE A 21 -9.81 3.60 2.34
N GLU A 22 -10.06 2.79 3.37
CA GLU A 22 -11.43 2.36 3.70
C GLU A 22 -12.34 3.55 4.05
N ASN A 23 -11.83 4.56 4.73
CA ASN A 23 -12.59 5.78 5.01
C ASN A 23 -12.95 6.55 3.72
N ILE A 24 -12.06 6.61 2.71
CA ILE A 24 -12.39 7.14 1.38
C ILE A 24 -13.48 6.30 0.73
N VAL A 25 -13.35 4.97 0.76
CA VAL A 25 -14.31 4.04 0.17
C VAL A 25 -15.69 4.17 0.80
N ASN A 26 -15.75 4.27 2.12
CA ASN A 26 -17.00 4.40 2.87
C ASN A 26 -17.66 5.77 2.69
N PHE A 27 -16.86 6.83 2.57
CA PHE A 27 -17.38 8.17 2.29
C PHE A 27 -18.02 8.27 0.90
N TYR A 28 -17.42 7.60 -0.08
CA TYR A 28 -17.88 7.59 -1.46
C TYR A 28 -18.47 6.21 -1.84
N ASN A 29 -19.55 5.81 -1.23
CA ASN A 29 -20.14 4.45 -1.30
C ASN A 29 -20.22 3.83 -2.71
N ASP A 30 -20.51 4.64 -3.75
CA ASP A 30 -20.70 4.17 -5.13
C ASP A 30 -19.50 4.53 -6.03
N ALA A 31 -18.32 4.80 -5.44
CA ALA A 31 -17.17 5.17 -6.21
C ALA A 31 -16.50 3.98 -6.89
N GLN A 32 -16.11 4.19 -8.14
CA GLN A 32 -15.20 3.32 -8.87
C GLN A 32 -13.76 3.75 -8.55
N ILE A 33 -13.01 2.90 -7.89
CA ILE A 33 -11.66 3.21 -7.43
C ILE A 33 -10.62 2.64 -8.40
N THR A 34 -9.68 3.49 -8.81
CA THR A 34 -8.49 3.09 -9.53
C THR A 34 -7.28 3.26 -8.61
N PHE A 35 -6.53 2.18 -8.37
CA PHE A 35 -5.26 2.26 -7.67
C PHE A 35 -4.09 2.39 -8.64
N ILE A 36 -3.17 3.29 -8.32
CA ILE A 36 -1.87 3.42 -9.00
C ILE A 36 -0.75 3.40 -7.97
N GLY A 37 0.38 2.78 -8.29
CA GLY A 37 1.47 2.69 -7.31
C GLY A 37 2.65 1.84 -7.76
N SER A 38 3.51 1.47 -6.81
CA SER A 38 4.57 0.49 -7.04
C SER A 38 3.98 -0.91 -7.24
N PHE A 39 4.74 -1.80 -7.85
CA PHE A 39 4.33 -3.20 -8.02
C PHE A 39 3.89 -3.83 -6.67
N VAL A 40 4.70 -3.66 -5.63
CA VAL A 40 4.43 -4.23 -4.30
C VAL A 40 3.15 -3.68 -3.68
N SER A 41 2.90 -2.37 -3.81
CA SER A 41 1.69 -1.74 -3.27
C SER A 41 0.44 -2.18 -4.03
N ILE A 42 0.54 -2.32 -5.34
CA ILE A 42 -0.57 -2.82 -6.17
C ILE A 42 -0.89 -4.28 -5.81
N GLU A 43 0.13 -5.14 -5.69
CA GLU A 43 -0.07 -6.55 -5.30
C GLU A 43 -0.78 -6.68 -3.94
N ALA A 44 -0.48 -5.79 -2.99
CA ALA A 44 -1.12 -5.80 -1.67
C ALA A 44 -2.64 -5.49 -1.72
N LEU A 45 -3.08 -4.67 -2.68
CA LEU A 45 -4.47 -4.18 -2.73
C LEU A 45 -5.20 -4.52 -4.05
N LYS A 46 -4.63 -5.32 -4.94
CA LYS A 46 -5.25 -5.66 -6.24
C LYS A 46 -6.59 -6.38 -6.11
N SER A 47 -6.79 -7.09 -5.02
CA SER A 47 -8.03 -7.83 -4.74
C SER A 47 -9.01 -7.04 -3.86
N HIS A 48 -8.80 -5.73 -3.68
CA HIS A 48 -9.71 -4.89 -2.92
C HIS A 48 -11.08 -4.83 -3.63
N THR A 49 -12.15 -5.07 -2.89
CA THR A 49 -13.53 -5.26 -3.44
C THR A 49 -14.05 -4.07 -4.24
N LYS A 50 -13.59 -2.86 -3.95
CA LYS A 50 -13.98 -1.62 -4.65
C LYS A 50 -12.99 -1.21 -5.74
N ALA A 51 -11.89 -1.93 -5.93
CA ALA A 51 -10.92 -1.63 -6.99
C ALA A 51 -11.46 -2.10 -8.35
N VAL A 52 -11.70 -1.14 -9.24
CA VAL A 52 -12.13 -1.41 -10.62
C VAL A 52 -10.93 -1.60 -11.53
N LYS A 53 -9.83 -0.91 -11.22
CA LYS A 53 -8.59 -0.92 -12.01
C LYS A 53 -7.37 -0.73 -11.13
N THR A 54 -6.29 -1.42 -11.44
CA THR A 54 -5.00 -1.26 -10.79
C THR A 54 -3.91 -1.06 -11.84
N ILE A 55 -2.96 -0.14 -11.58
CA ILE A 55 -1.89 0.20 -12.52
C ILE A 55 -0.56 0.33 -11.79
N VAL A 56 0.42 -0.42 -12.21
CA VAL A 56 1.79 -0.29 -11.72
C VAL A 56 2.48 0.89 -12.43
N LEU A 57 3.02 1.82 -11.65
CA LEU A 57 3.72 2.99 -12.19
C LEU A 57 5.19 2.66 -12.47
N ASP A 58 5.63 2.89 -13.70
CA ASP A 58 7.06 2.89 -14.04
C ASP A 58 7.77 4.09 -13.40
N LYS A 59 9.09 3.98 -13.19
CA LYS A 59 9.94 5.03 -12.61
C LYS A 59 10.14 6.25 -13.53
N LYS A 60 9.95 6.11 -14.85
CA LYS A 60 10.20 7.14 -15.85
C LYS A 60 9.15 8.26 -15.83
N TYR A 61 9.57 9.51 -15.91
CA TYR A 61 8.66 10.68 -15.99
C TYR A 61 7.84 10.70 -17.28
N THR A 62 8.43 10.26 -18.40
CA THR A 62 7.72 10.12 -19.69
C THR A 62 6.54 9.16 -19.59
N TYR A 63 6.68 8.09 -18.79
CA TYR A 63 5.58 7.17 -18.53
C TYR A 63 4.45 7.85 -17.72
N LEU A 64 4.80 8.68 -16.73
CA LEU A 64 3.78 9.41 -15.96
C LEU A 64 2.95 10.34 -16.87
N TYR A 65 3.59 11.02 -17.80
CA TYR A 65 2.90 11.87 -18.78
C TYR A 65 1.95 11.04 -19.66
N LYS A 66 2.43 9.92 -20.22
CA LYS A 66 1.60 9.05 -21.05
C LYS A 66 0.41 8.51 -20.26
N ILE A 67 0.65 7.89 -19.10
CA ILE A 67 -0.41 7.27 -18.32
C ILE A 67 -1.45 8.28 -17.81
N SER A 68 -1.05 9.52 -17.49
CA SER A 68 -1.99 10.55 -17.05
C SER A 68 -3.01 10.91 -18.12
N ARG A 69 -2.66 10.83 -19.41
CA ARG A 69 -3.59 11.02 -20.52
C ARG A 69 -4.50 9.81 -20.73
N ASP A 70 -3.95 8.61 -20.59
CA ASP A 70 -4.69 7.36 -20.80
C ASP A 70 -5.68 7.08 -19.66
N LEU A 71 -5.46 7.64 -18.47
CA LEU A 71 -6.33 7.49 -17.30
C LEU A 71 -7.67 8.23 -17.43
N GLY A 72 -7.72 9.32 -18.22
CA GLY A 72 -8.91 10.15 -18.35
C GLY A 72 -9.21 11.01 -17.12
N ASN A 73 -10.48 11.31 -16.89
CA ASN A 73 -10.91 12.25 -15.85
C ASN A 73 -11.42 11.54 -14.61
N PHE A 74 -11.10 12.13 -13.44
CA PHE A 74 -11.55 11.68 -12.11
C PHE A 74 -12.32 12.78 -11.38
N ASP A 75 -13.16 12.39 -10.44
CA ASP A 75 -13.82 13.34 -9.53
C ASP A 75 -12.89 13.71 -8.38
N ALA A 76 -12.09 12.76 -7.87
CA ALA A 76 -11.09 13.01 -6.85
C ALA A 76 -9.80 12.22 -7.10
N PHE A 77 -8.68 12.80 -6.71
CA PHE A 77 -7.36 12.17 -6.67
C PHE A 77 -6.77 12.30 -5.28
N PHE A 78 -6.41 11.17 -4.68
CA PHE A 78 -5.72 11.09 -3.39
C PHE A 78 -4.32 10.52 -3.59
N SER A 79 -3.28 11.25 -3.23
CA SER A 79 -1.92 10.74 -3.24
C SER A 79 -1.42 10.53 -1.82
N PHE A 80 -1.12 9.30 -1.45
CA PHE A 80 -0.51 8.94 -0.16
C PHE A 80 1.02 9.11 -0.16
N ARG A 81 1.55 9.89 -1.09
CA ARG A 81 2.99 10.12 -1.27
C ARG A 81 3.31 11.61 -1.25
N SER A 82 4.48 11.96 -0.64
CA SER A 82 4.97 13.34 -0.53
C SER A 82 6.17 13.65 -1.45
N SER A 83 6.55 12.73 -2.36
CA SER A 83 7.73 12.89 -3.22
C SER A 83 7.52 13.93 -4.33
N ILE A 84 8.61 14.53 -4.82
CA ILE A 84 8.58 15.47 -5.96
C ILE A 84 7.91 14.80 -7.19
N ARG A 85 8.22 13.52 -7.42
CA ARG A 85 7.62 12.76 -8.52
C ARG A 85 6.10 12.63 -8.37
N SER A 86 5.61 12.44 -7.17
CA SER A 86 4.18 12.37 -6.88
C SER A 86 3.51 13.74 -7.02
N LYS A 87 4.19 14.83 -6.64
CA LYS A 87 3.72 16.20 -6.89
C LYS A 87 3.59 16.47 -8.40
N PHE A 88 4.56 16.00 -9.19
CA PHE A 88 4.48 16.08 -10.66
C PHE A 88 3.31 15.27 -11.22
N LEU A 89 3.10 14.06 -10.73
CA LEU A 89 1.93 13.25 -11.12
C LEU A 89 0.62 13.94 -10.78
N LYS A 90 0.48 14.52 -9.58
CA LYS A 90 -0.69 15.31 -9.17
C LYS A 90 -0.98 16.46 -10.15
N PHE A 91 0.07 17.12 -10.66
CA PHE A 91 -0.07 18.17 -11.65
C PHE A 91 -0.65 17.63 -12.98
N LEU A 92 -0.17 16.47 -13.44
CA LEU A 92 -0.57 15.86 -14.71
C LEU A 92 -1.98 15.24 -14.68
N ILE A 93 -2.41 14.68 -13.55
CA ILE A 93 -3.71 14.01 -13.44
C ILE A 93 -4.87 14.99 -13.63
N SER A 94 -5.84 14.61 -14.45
CA SER A 94 -7.11 15.34 -14.60
C SER A 94 -8.09 14.88 -13.53
N ALA A 95 -8.31 15.71 -12.50
CA ALA A 95 -9.29 15.46 -11.44
C ALA A 95 -9.86 16.78 -10.94
N LYS A 96 -11.16 16.78 -10.53
CA LYS A 96 -11.83 17.96 -9.96
C LYS A 96 -11.18 18.38 -8.64
N ASN A 97 -10.95 17.42 -7.75
CA ASN A 97 -10.30 17.63 -6.46
C ASN A 97 -9.02 16.79 -6.37
N LYS A 98 -7.94 17.40 -5.88
CA LYS A 98 -6.62 16.74 -5.82
C LYS A 98 -6.01 16.94 -4.44
N TYR A 99 -5.90 15.86 -3.69
CA TYR A 99 -5.34 15.82 -2.34
C TYR A 99 -4.00 15.11 -2.34
N GLN A 100 -3.07 15.60 -1.54
CA GLN A 100 -1.74 14.99 -1.45
C GLN A 100 -1.24 15.03 -0.02
N PHE A 101 -0.85 13.87 0.47
CA PHE A 101 -0.23 13.70 1.76
C PHE A 101 1.08 14.49 1.88
N ASP A 102 1.22 15.25 2.97
CA ASP A 102 2.48 15.88 3.36
C ASP A 102 2.97 15.27 4.68
N LYS A 103 4.10 14.57 4.62
CA LYS A 103 4.69 13.91 5.79
C LYS A 103 5.07 14.87 6.92
N ASN A 104 5.30 16.14 6.62
CA ASN A 104 5.74 17.15 7.59
C ASN A 104 4.55 17.77 8.35
N GLN A 105 3.35 17.74 7.78
CA GLN A 105 2.14 18.30 8.36
C GLN A 105 1.65 17.52 9.58
N TYR A 106 1.88 16.21 9.60
CA TYR A 106 1.39 15.28 10.63
C TYR A 106 2.54 14.70 11.45
N ALA A 107 3.47 15.55 11.93
CA ALA A 107 4.58 15.13 12.78
C ALA A 107 4.07 14.47 14.07
N ASP A 108 4.89 13.63 14.69
CA ASP A 108 4.67 13.03 16.02
C ASP A 108 3.48 12.06 16.21
N ARG A 109 2.88 11.58 15.12
CA ARG A 109 1.83 10.56 15.16
C ARG A 109 2.26 9.26 14.49
N HIS A 110 1.58 8.15 14.83
CA HIS A 110 1.81 6.89 14.13
C HIS A 110 1.39 7.01 12.65
N GLN A 111 2.07 6.30 11.74
CA GLN A 111 1.84 6.45 10.29
C GLN A 111 0.38 6.16 9.86
N VAL A 112 -0.30 5.23 10.53
CA VAL A 112 -1.73 4.93 10.32
C VAL A 112 -2.57 6.17 10.58
N GLU A 113 -2.30 6.86 11.69
CA GLU A 113 -3.03 8.07 12.10
C GLU A 113 -2.73 9.24 11.16
N LYS A 114 -1.47 9.39 10.73
CA LYS A 114 -1.09 10.43 9.74
C LYS A 114 -1.88 10.29 8.45
N TYR A 115 -2.02 9.07 7.94
CA TYR A 115 -2.80 8.83 6.74
C TYR A 115 -4.30 9.06 6.96
N ASN A 116 -4.80 8.70 8.14
CA ASN A 116 -6.19 8.95 8.51
C ASN A 116 -6.49 10.45 8.64
N ASP A 117 -5.63 11.21 9.31
CA ASP A 117 -5.75 12.66 9.45
C ASP A 117 -5.74 13.37 8.09
N PHE A 118 -4.85 12.94 7.19
CA PHE A 118 -4.80 13.44 5.80
C PHE A 118 -6.15 13.25 5.09
N VAL A 119 -6.75 12.08 5.21
CA VAL A 119 -8.04 11.79 4.57
C VAL A 119 -9.17 12.56 5.24
N ASN A 120 -9.18 12.64 6.57
CA ASN A 120 -10.17 13.41 7.32
C ASN A 120 -10.14 14.89 6.94
N GLU A 121 -8.96 15.50 6.82
CA GLU A 121 -8.79 16.86 6.35
C GLU A 121 -9.29 17.04 4.91
N ALA A 122 -8.88 16.14 4.01
CA ALA A 122 -9.28 16.18 2.59
C ALA A 122 -10.80 16.08 2.39
N LEU A 123 -11.48 15.33 3.25
CA LEU A 123 -12.93 15.10 3.17
C LEU A 123 -13.74 15.99 4.12
N SER A 124 -13.08 16.79 4.96
CA SER A 124 -13.70 17.61 6.02
C SER A 124 -14.57 16.76 6.97
N VAL A 125 -14.06 15.62 7.40
CA VAL A 125 -14.70 14.65 8.31
C VAL A 125 -13.81 14.32 9.50
N ASN A 126 -14.32 13.54 10.44
CA ASN A 126 -13.55 13.06 11.59
C ASN A 126 -13.84 11.55 11.81
N PHE A 127 -13.38 10.72 10.88
CA PHE A 127 -13.48 9.28 11.00
C PHE A 127 -12.31 8.72 11.82
N PRO A 128 -12.54 7.74 12.69
CA PRO A 128 -11.45 7.05 13.38
C PRO A 128 -10.63 6.22 12.39
N ALA A 129 -9.35 6.02 12.69
CA ALA A 129 -8.55 5.03 12.01
C ALA A 129 -9.07 3.63 12.37
N GLY A 130 -9.57 2.91 11.37
CA GLY A 130 -10.07 1.54 11.50
C GLY A 130 -8.95 0.51 11.64
N LYS A 131 -9.30 -0.76 11.52
CA LYS A 131 -8.35 -1.88 11.48
C LYS A 131 -7.58 -1.89 10.16
N LEU A 132 -6.35 -2.40 10.19
CA LEU A 132 -5.60 -2.71 8.97
C LEU A 132 -6.34 -3.78 8.17
N THR A 133 -6.54 -3.53 6.90
CA THR A 133 -7.23 -4.45 5.99
C THR A 133 -6.29 -4.87 4.85
N LEU A 134 -6.21 -6.16 4.60
CA LEU A 134 -5.56 -6.72 3.43
C LEU A 134 -6.53 -7.69 2.78
N SER A 135 -6.57 -7.69 1.47
CA SER A 135 -7.29 -8.73 0.74
C SER A 135 -6.57 -10.05 0.98
N THR A 136 -7.14 -10.89 1.83
CA THR A 136 -6.62 -12.24 2.00
C THR A 136 -6.94 -13.03 0.74
N ILE A 137 -5.90 -13.45 0.03
CA ILE A 137 -6.05 -14.55 -0.91
C ILE A 137 -6.36 -15.76 -0.04
N ASN A 138 -7.50 -16.40 -0.27
CA ASN A 138 -7.84 -17.66 0.40
C ASN A 138 -6.85 -18.75 -0.07
N TYR A 139 -5.69 -18.79 0.59
CA TYR A 139 -4.86 -19.98 0.52
C TYR A 139 -5.56 -21.05 1.35
N GLN A 140 -5.82 -22.20 0.76
CA GLN A 140 -6.04 -23.40 1.56
C GLN A 140 -4.74 -23.61 2.34
N LEU A 141 -4.80 -23.30 3.64
CA LEU A 141 -3.71 -23.65 4.53
C LEU A 141 -3.49 -25.14 4.41
N SER A 142 -2.26 -25.55 4.14
CA SER A 142 -1.83 -26.95 4.26
C SER A 142 -2.36 -27.50 5.61
N THR A 143 -2.85 -28.71 5.61
CA THR A 143 -3.27 -29.42 6.83
C THR A 143 -2.12 -29.61 7.79
N ASN A 144 -0.89 -29.50 7.33
CA ASN A 144 0.33 -29.58 8.12
C ASN A 144 0.65 -28.25 8.79
N LYS A 145 1.11 -28.31 10.01
CA LYS A 145 1.61 -27.13 10.74
C LYS A 145 2.87 -26.62 10.04
N THR A 146 2.80 -25.43 9.48
CA THR A 146 3.87 -24.78 8.70
C THR A 146 4.49 -23.64 9.48
N ILE A 147 5.82 -23.54 9.47
CA ILE A 147 6.59 -22.43 10.03
C ILE A 147 7.28 -21.68 8.90
N GLY A 148 7.06 -20.37 8.87
CA GLY A 148 7.75 -19.46 7.96
C GLY A 148 9.03 -18.89 8.58
N LEU A 149 10.15 -18.96 7.86
CA LEU A 149 11.41 -18.34 8.24
C LEU A 149 11.75 -17.22 7.25
N ASN A 150 11.99 -16.02 7.77
CA ASN A 150 12.46 -14.88 6.97
C ASN A 150 13.88 -14.46 7.43
N PRO A 151 14.95 -15.04 6.82
CA PRO A 151 16.33 -14.70 7.16
C PRO A 151 16.82 -13.42 6.52
N GLY A 152 16.03 -12.81 5.63
CA GLY A 152 16.41 -11.65 4.84
C GLY A 152 16.25 -10.31 5.56
N ALA A 153 17.04 -9.31 5.15
CA ALA A 153 16.80 -7.90 5.44
C ALA A 153 17.38 -7.05 4.31
N SER A 154 16.63 -6.04 3.86
CA SER A 154 17.05 -5.16 2.76
C SER A 154 18.21 -4.23 3.13
N TYR A 155 18.34 -3.85 4.40
CA TYR A 155 19.34 -2.91 4.87
C TYR A 155 20.19 -3.47 6.01
N GLY A 156 21.49 -3.57 5.73
CA GLY A 156 22.55 -3.82 6.72
C GLY A 156 22.63 -5.26 7.24
N SER A 157 23.86 -5.74 7.39
CA SER A 157 24.16 -7.05 7.96
C SER A 157 23.73 -7.16 9.43
N ALA A 158 23.70 -6.05 10.17
CA ALA A 158 23.29 -6.02 11.58
C ALA A 158 21.82 -6.42 11.82
N LYS A 159 20.99 -6.41 10.76
CA LYS A 159 19.58 -6.87 10.82
C LYS A 159 19.39 -8.33 10.41
N ARG A 160 20.49 -9.01 10.09
CA ARG A 160 20.46 -10.42 9.66
C ARG A 160 21.19 -11.25 10.70
N TRP A 161 20.54 -12.29 11.16
CA TRP A 161 21.21 -13.31 11.93
C TRP A 161 22.06 -14.20 11.01
N TYR A 162 22.99 -14.98 11.55
CA TYR A 162 23.90 -15.80 10.75
C TYR A 162 23.14 -16.89 9.98
N PRO A 163 23.42 -17.09 8.67
CA PRO A 163 22.74 -18.09 7.86
C PRO A 163 22.83 -19.49 8.45
N GLN A 164 23.99 -19.83 9.05
CA GLN A 164 24.22 -21.14 9.66
C GLN A 164 23.29 -21.38 10.86
N GLU A 165 22.98 -20.34 11.62
CA GLU A 165 22.09 -20.46 12.77
C GLU A 165 20.64 -20.58 12.32
N PHE A 166 20.23 -19.85 11.28
CA PHE A 166 18.93 -20.08 10.64
C PHE A 166 18.79 -21.51 10.11
N ALA A 167 19.85 -22.05 9.48
CA ALA A 167 19.86 -23.40 8.97
C ALA A 167 19.71 -24.45 10.09
N LYS A 168 20.39 -24.28 11.22
CA LYS A 168 20.23 -25.15 12.40
C LYS A 168 18.80 -25.14 12.93
N VAL A 169 18.22 -23.95 13.09
CA VAL A 169 16.83 -23.79 13.55
C VAL A 169 15.86 -24.43 12.55
N ALA A 170 16.04 -24.18 11.24
CA ALA A 170 15.22 -24.80 10.21
C ALA A 170 15.27 -26.31 10.27
N SER A 171 16.48 -26.90 10.37
CA SER A 171 16.69 -28.35 10.46
C SER A 171 16.05 -28.96 11.70
N GLU A 172 16.12 -28.28 12.84
CA GLU A 172 15.50 -28.79 14.05
C GLU A 172 13.97 -28.74 14.00
N LEU A 173 13.42 -27.63 13.49
CA LEU A 173 11.98 -27.44 13.33
C LEU A 173 11.39 -28.35 12.26
N SER A 174 12.13 -28.68 11.20
CA SER A 174 11.66 -29.55 10.10
C SER A 174 11.33 -30.97 10.55
N LYS A 175 11.78 -31.40 11.73
CA LYS A 175 11.41 -32.70 12.33
C LYS A 175 9.93 -32.78 12.71
N LYS A 176 9.25 -31.61 12.87
CA LYS A 176 7.85 -31.54 13.36
C LYS A 176 6.94 -30.66 12.51
N TYR A 177 7.51 -29.83 11.64
CA TYR A 177 6.79 -28.81 10.89
C TYR A 177 7.29 -28.75 9.44
N ASP A 178 6.41 -28.37 8.53
CA ASP A 178 6.82 -27.96 7.20
C ASP A 178 7.50 -26.59 7.27
N ILE A 179 8.68 -26.44 6.69
CA ILE A 179 9.44 -25.18 6.74
C ILE A 179 9.35 -24.48 5.40
N VAL A 180 8.93 -23.22 5.44
CA VAL A 180 8.94 -22.30 4.28
C VAL A 180 9.93 -21.20 4.55
N ILE A 181 10.91 -21.03 3.66
CA ILE A 181 11.91 -19.94 3.73
C ILE A 181 11.56 -18.91 2.66
N PHE A 182 11.49 -17.63 3.05
CA PHE A 182 11.23 -16.51 2.15
C PHE A 182 12.10 -15.30 2.49
N GLY A 183 12.40 -14.47 1.46
CA GLY A 183 13.26 -13.30 1.61
C GLY A 183 13.38 -12.49 0.34
#